data_2bac0f4ae54ad4e4059c354269b00736
#
_entry.id   2bac0f4ae54ad4e4059c354269b00736
#
_cell.length_a   1.000
_cell.length_b   1.000
_cell.length_c   1.000
_cell.angle_alpha   90.00
_cell.angle_beta   90.00
_cell.angle_gamma   90.00
#
_symmetry.space_group_name_H-M   'P 1'
#
loop_
_entity.id
_entity.type
_entity.pdbx_description
1 polymer ?
#
loop_
_entity_poly.entity_id
_entity_poly.type
_entity_poly.pdbx_seq_one_letter_code
_entity_poly.pdbx_strand_id
1 'polypeptide(L)'
;PAPEIKAAVHDAWEELMQSRTDMHNKGEEVIKYLKENNKRGIVLAGRPYHIDPEINHGIPELINSYGIAVLTEDSVAHLGNVERPLIVMDQWMYHSRLYAAASYVKTQDNLDLIQLNSFGCGLDAVTTDAVNDILTKSGKIYTVLKIDEVNNLGAARIRVRSLIAALKVRDKKNYQRQLVSSAYKRVEFTPEMRKNYTILCPQMSPIHFDLLEPALNSCGYNFEVLANDNKSSVDMGLKYVNNDACYPSLMVVGQIMNAVLSGKYDLSKTAIIITQTGGGCRASNYIGFIRRALEKANLAYIPVISLSAQGLESNSGFKYDLPMLKKAMMAIEYGDVFMNVVYRTRPYEKEKGSVNALHEHWKEICIKQLTSDKVRMKDFNKNLRDIVHDFDNIELLDIKKPRVGVVGEILVKFLPAANNYLVDLLEAEGAEAVVPDLMGFLLYCAENANFKHKYLGASSKSAFINNVVIKLLEWFRKAGNEALAQSKRFDAPSSIKETAALAKDLVSLGNQTGEGWLLTGEMIELIHNGAGNIVC
;
A
#
# COMPACT_ATOMS: atom_id res chain seq x y z
N PRO A 1 -2.41 -33.82 -27.38
CA PRO A 1 -2.20 -33.03 -26.16
C PRO A 1 -2.26 -31.51 -26.37
N ALA A 2 -1.27 -30.86 -27.09
CA ALA A 2 -1.29 -29.38 -27.17
C ALA A 2 -2.43 -28.81 -28.05
N PRO A 3 -2.81 -29.40 -29.18
CA PRO A 3 -3.97 -28.95 -29.95
C PRO A 3 -5.27 -29.13 -29.20
N GLU A 4 -5.46 -30.25 -28.52
CA GLU A 4 -6.65 -30.55 -27.71
C GLU A 4 -6.80 -29.56 -26.52
N ILE A 5 -5.68 -29.26 -25.82
CA ILE A 5 -5.69 -28.26 -24.74
C ILE A 5 -6.06 -26.87 -25.30
N LYS A 6 -5.53 -26.48 -26.47
CA LYS A 6 -5.89 -25.21 -27.11
C LYS A 6 -7.37 -25.15 -27.48
N ALA A 7 -7.92 -26.23 -28.03
CA ALA A 7 -9.34 -26.30 -28.36
C ALA A 7 -10.20 -26.19 -27.10
N ALA A 8 -9.91 -26.97 -26.07
CA ALA A 8 -10.64 -26.92 -24.80
C ALA A 8 -10.57 -25.55 -24.12
N VAL A 9 -9.42 -24.88 -24.18
CA VAL A 9 -9.28 -23.49 -23.69
C VAL A 9 -10.11 -22.51 -24.51
N HIS A 10 -10.15 -22.67 -25.83
CA HIS A 10 -10.98 -21.84 -26.71
C HIS A 10 -12.47 -22.01 -26.36
N ASP A 11 -12.94 -23.26 -26.31
CA ASP A 11 -14.33 -23.57 -26.01
C ASP A 11 -14.73 -23.04 -24.62
N ALA A 12 -13.85 -23.17 -23.61
CA ALA A 12 -14.07 -22.62 -22.28
C ALA A 12 -14.18 -21.07 -22.27
N TRP A 13 -13.40 -20.39 -23.12
CA TRP A 13 -13.50 -18.94 -23.27
C TRP A 13 -14.79 -18.53 -23.97
N GLU A 14 -15.23 -19.26 -24.99
CA GLU A 14 -16.51 -19.00 -25.68
C GLU A 14 -17.68 -19.17 -24.70
N GLU A 15 -17.70 -20.26 -23.92
CA GLU A 15 -18.72 -20.49 -22.90
C GLU A 15 -18.74 -19.39 -21.81
N LEU A 16 -17.56 -18.97 -21.35
CA LEU A 16 -17.45 -17.84 -20.39
C LEU A 16 -18.04 -16.55 -20.97
N MET A 17 -17.81 -16.26 -22.24
CA MET A 17 -18.33 -15.06 -22.90
C MET A 17 -19.84 -15.18 -23.11
N GLN A 18 -20.35 -16.36 -23.45
CA GLN A 18 -21.77 -16.63 -23.58
C GLN A 18 -22.48 -16.47 -22.24
N SER A 19 -21.97 -17.08 -21.17
CA SER A 19 -22.51 -16.94 -19.82
C SER A 19 -22.61 -15.47 -19.36
N ARG A 20 -21.58 -14.66 -19.68
CA ARG A 20 -21.63 -13.20 -19.42
C ARG A 20 -22.74 -12.51 -20.21
N THR A 21 -22.89 -12.86 -21.48
CA THR A 21 -23.94 -12.30 -22.35
C THR A 21 -25.33 -12.64 -21.81
N ASP A 22 -25.54 -13.89 -21.38
CA ASP A 22 -26.82 -14.33 -20.82
C ASP A 22 -27.16 -13.57 -19.53
N MET A 23 -26.14 -13.36 -18.67
CA MET A 23 -26.30 -12.59 -17.44
C MET A 23 -26.63 -11.12 -17.72
N HIS A 24 -25.97 -10.48 -18.69
CA HIS A 24 -26.27 -9.12 -19.13
C HIS A 24 -27.70 -8.99 -19.68
N ASN A 25 -28.09 -9.90 -20.58
CA ASN A 25 -29.43 -9.92 -21.16
C ASN A 25 -30.49 -10.09 -20.07
N LYS A 26 -30.24 -10.95 -19.08
CA LYS A 26 -31.18 -11.15 -17.97
C LYS A 26 -31.26 -9.92 -17.07
N GLY A 27 -30.14 -9.24 -16.81
CA GLY A 27 -30.12 -7.97 -16.10
C GLY A 27 -30.96 -6.90 -16.80
N GLU A 28 -30.80 -6.74 -18.12
CA GLU A 28 -31.56 -5.79 -18.92
C GLU A 28 -33.06 -6.12 -18.97
N GLU A 29 -33.42 -7.41 -19.10
CA GLU A 29 -34.80 -7.89 -19.02
C GLU A 29 -35.47 -7.48 -17.69
N VAL A 30 -34.78 -7.71 -16.57
CA VAL A 30 -35.28 -7.34 -15.25
C VAL A 30 -35.40 -5.84 -15.09
N ILE A 31 -34.43 -5.04 -15.56
CA ILE A 31 -34.49 -3.57 -15.53
C ILE A 31 -35.71 -3.07 -16.31
N LYS A 32 -35.95 -3.62 -17.49
CA LYS A 32 -37.11 -3.29 -18.32
C LYS A 32 -38.41 -3.61 -17.58
N TYR A 33 -38.53 -4.83 -17.01
CA TYR A 33 -39.69 -5.24 -16.22
C TYR A 33 -39.96 -4.28 -15.04
N LEU A 34 -38.90 -3.88 -14.32
CA LEU A 34 -39.03 -2.97 -13.17
C LEU A 34 -39.56 -1.58 -13.61
N LYS A 35 -39.11 -1.06 -14.75
CA LYS A 35 -39.59 0.21 -15.30
C LYS A 35 -41.05 0.13 -15.74
N GLU A 36 -41.40 -0.91 -16.49
CA GLU A 36 -42.77 -1.11 -17.00
C GLU A 36 -43.81 -1.31 -15.92
N ASN A 37 -43.40 -1.91 -14.79
CA ASN A 37 -44.27 -2.22 -13.65
C ASN A 37 -44.13 -1.24 -12.49
N ASN A 38 -43.39 -0.16 -12.64
CA ASN A 38 -43.11 0.84 -11.61
C ASN A 38 -42.61 0.21 -10.28
N LYS A 39 -41.70 -0.78 -10.41
CA LYS A 39 -41.12 -1.51 -9.28
C LYS A 39 -39.68 -1.06 -9.02
N ARG A 40 -39.22 -1.28 -7.79
CA ARG A 40 -37.83 -1.03 -7.38
C ARG A 40 -37.00 -2.30 -7.45
N GLY A 41 -35.70 -2.10 -7.71
CA GLY A 41 -34.68 -3.13 -7.61
C GLY A 41 -33.50 -2.67 -6.74
N ILE A 42 -32.80 -3.63 -6.20
CA ILE A 42 -31.52 -3.45 -5.51
C ILE A 42 -30.45 -4.18 -6.31
N VAL A 43 -29.38 -3.48 -6.65
CA VAL A 43 -28.15 -4.09 -7.14
C VAL A 43 -27.35 -4.52 -5.90
N LEU A 44 -27.25 -5.84 -5.72
CA LEU A 44 -26.45 -6.43 -4.66
C LEU A 44 -25.02 -6.60 -5.18
N ALA A 45 -24.15 -5.72 -4.72
CA ALA A 45 -22.77 -5.62 -5.14
C ALA A 45 -21.83 -6.29 -4.13
N GLY A 46 -20.71 -6.81 -4.60
CA GLY A 46 -19.71 -7.43 -3.73
C GLY A 46 -18.65 -8.16 -4.54
N ARG A 47 -17.94 -9.05 -3.88
CA ARG A 47 -17.01 -9.96 -4.55
C ARG A 47 -17.77 -11.12 -5.21
N PRO A 48 -17.21 -11.78 -6.24
CA PRO A 48 -17.92 -12.86 -6.94
C PRO A 48 -18.48 -13.95 -6.03
N TYR A 49 -17.78 -14.30 -4.95
CA TYR A 49 -18.23 -15.33 -4.00
C TYR A 49 -19.41 -14.88 -3.10
N HIS A 50 -19.72 -13.59 -3.04
CA HIS A 50 -20.87 -13.09 -2.25
C HIS A 50 -22.23 -13.48 -2.83
N ILE A 51 -22.28 -14.02 -4.07
CA ILE A 51 -23.51 -14.59 -4.63
C ILE A 51 -23.82 -15.99 -4.12
N ASP A 52 -22.85 -16.68 -3.50
CA ASP A 52 -23.04 -17.98 -2.91
C ASP A 52 -24.02 -17.92 -1.71
N PRO A 53 -25.08 -18.75 -1.66
CA PRO A 53 -26.09 -18.69 -0.60
C PRO A 53 -25.54 -18.94 0.81
N GLU A 54 -24.53 -19.80 0.95
CA GLU A 54 -23.89 -20.06 2.25
C GLU A 54 -23.10 -18.85 2.74
N ILE A 55 -22.50 -18.09 1.81
CA ILE A 55 -21.70 -16.90 2.16
C ILE A 55 -22.59 -15.69 2.42
N ASN A 56 -23.67 -15.50 1.64
CA ASN A 56 -24.55 -14.34 1.80
C ASN A 56 -25.68 -14.56 2.83
N HIS A 57 -25.78 -15.76 3.40
CA HIS A 57 -26.72 -16.12 4.46
C HIS A 57 -28.19 -15.82 4.15
N GLY A 58 -28.61 -15.80 2.88
CA GLY A 58 -29.99 -15.50 2.47
C GLY A 58 -30.33 -14.00 2.44
N ILE A 59 -29.36 -13.12 2.28
CA ILE A 59 -29.62 -11.67 2.09
C ILE A 59 -30.44 -11.38 0.83
N PRO A 60 -30.22 -12.03 -0.33
CA PRO A 60 -31.09 -11.84 -1.51
C PRO A 60 -32.55 -12.17 -1.23
N GLU A 61 -32.82 -13.29 -0.55
CA GLU A 61 -34.16 -13.72 -0.17
C GLU A 61 -34.82 -12.77 0.83
N LEU A 62 -34.02 -12.24 1.77
CA LEU A 62 -34.47 -11.20 2.69
C LEU A 62 -34.93 -9.94 1.93
N ILE A 63 -34.18 -9.48 0.96
CA ILE A 63 -34.53 -8.30 0.13
C ILE A 63 -35.79 -8.60 -0.69
N ASN A 64 -35.85 -9.78 -1.33
CA ASN A 64 -37.03 -10.21 -2.11
C ASN A 64 -38.29 -10.30 -1.24
N SER A 65 -38.17 -10.66 0.04
CA SER A 65 -39.31 -10.73 0.96
C SER A 65 -40.01 -9.38 1.19
N TYR A 66 -39.34 -8.26 0.87
CA TYR A 66 -39.91 -6.91 0.88
C TYR A 66 -40.51 -6.49 -0.46
N GLY A 67 -40.61 -7.39 -1.45
CA GLY A 67 -41.15 -7.10 -2.78
C GLY A 67 -40.20 -6.31 -3.67
N ILE A 68 -38.89 -6.36 -3.40
CA ILE A 68 -37.83 -5.66 -4.15
C ILE A 68 -37.03 -6.70 -4.93
N ALA A 69 -36.85 -6.49 -6.23
CA ALA A 69 -36.01 -7.37 -7.05
C ALA A 69 -34.53 -7.20 -6.71
N VAL A 70 -33.78 -8.29 -6.80
CA VAL A 70 -32.32 -8.28 -6.61
C VAL A 70 -31.64 -8.57 -7.94
N LEU A 71 -30.68 -7.72 -8.29
CA LEU A 71 -29.75 -7.90 -9.41
C LEU A 71 -28.33 -7.99 -8.86
N THR A 72 -27.46 -8.73 -9.52
CA THR A 72 -26.02 -8.75 -9.20
C THR A 72 -25.31 -7.58 -9.89
N GLU A 73 -24.14 -7.15 -9.38
CA GLU A 73 -23.40 -6.04 -9.98
C GLU A 73 -22.94 -6.34 -11.41
N ASP A 74 -22.60 -7.59 -11.71
CA ASP A 74 -22.12 -8.00 -13.04
C ASP A 74 -23.26 -8.05 -14.08
N SER A 75 -24.50 -8.23 -13.64
CA SER A 75 -25.67 -8.17 -14.54
C SER A 75 -25.97 -6.75 -15.06
N VAL A 76 -25.42 -5.69 -14.44
CA VAL A 76 -25.70 -4.29 -14.76
C VAL A 76 -24.47 -3.45 -15.03
N ALA A 77 -23.28 -3.92 -14.68
CA ALA A 77 -22.04 -3.14 -14.78
C ALA A 77 -21.71 -2.69 -16.21
N HIS A 78 -22.03 -3.50 -17.20
CA HIS A 78 -21.81 -3.17 -18.64
C HIS A 78 -22.59 -1.93 -19.09
N LEU A 79 -23.66 -1.55 -18.41
CA LEU A 79 -24.46 -0.35 -18.67
C LEU A 79 -23.87 0.92 -18.00
N GLY A 80 -22.89 0.76 -17.13
CA GLY A 80 -22.31 1.85 -16.36
C GLY A 80 -21.12 2.51 -17.03
N ASN A 81 -21.14 3.84 -17.08
CA ASN A 81 -20.01 4.64 -17.53
C ASN A 81 -19.31 5.28 -16.32
N VAL A 82 -18.11 4.78 -15.98
CA VAL A 82 -17.32 5.28 -14.85
C VAL A 82 -16.60 6.56 -15.24
N GLU A 83 -16.91 7.64 -14.56
CA GLU A 83 -16.21 8.92 -14.74
C GLU A 83 -14.81 8.83 -14.14
N ARG A 84 -13.78 9.16 -14.92
CA ARG A 84 -12.36 9.12 -14.52
C ARG A 84 -11.74 10.52 -14.56
N PRO A 85 -10.65 10.75 -13.78
CA PRO A 85 -10.01 9.81 -12.88
C PRO A 85 -10.82 9.55 -11.59
N LEU A 86 -10.71 8.35 -11.05
CA LEU A 86 -11.16 8.06 -9.69
C LEU A 86 -10.15 8.62 -8.68
N ILE A 87 -10.58 8.85 -7.44
CA ILE A 87 -9.66 9.20 -6.34
C ILE A 87 -8.75 8.03 -5.97
N VAL A 88 -9.17 6.81 -6.28
CA VAL A 88 -8.46 5.55 -6.07
C VAL A 88 -7.88 5.04 -7.38
N MET A 89 -6.91 4.15 -7.29
CA MET A 89 -6.36 3.46 -8.43
C MET A 89 -7.31 2.35 -8.90
N ASP A 90 -7.71 2.42 -10.18
CA ASP A 90 -8.63 1.45 -10.81
C ASP A 90 -7.82 0.28 -11.40
N GLN A 91 -7.41 -0.66 -10.54
CA GLN A 91 -6.48 -1.73 -10.92
C GLN A 91 -7.01 -3.15 -10.68
N TRP A 92 -8.17 -3.29 -10.03
CA TRP A 92 -8.75 -4.59 -9.72
C TRP A 92 -10.04 -4.81 -10.50
N MET A 93 -10.10 -5.89 -11.29
CA MET A 93 -11.20 -6.18 -12.20
C MET A 93 -12.57 -6.18 -11.52
N TYR A 94 -12.70 -6.87 -10.39
CA TYR A 94 -13.99 -6.94 -9.68
C TYR A 94 -14.41 -5.60 -9.09
N HIS A 95 -13.45 -4.81 -8.61
CA HIS A 95 -13.72 -3.49 -8.05
C HIS A 95 -14.11 -2.48 -9.13
N SER A 96 -13.45 -2.55 -10.30
CA SER A 96 -13.84 -1.75 -11.49
C SER A 96 -15.28 -2.03 -11.89
N ARG A 97 -15.73 -3.28 -11.77
CA ARG A 97 -17.11 -3.69 -12.02
C ARG A 97 -18.08 -3.08 -11.01
N LEU A 98 -17.71 -3.00 -9.72
CA LEU A 98 -18.50 -2.32 -8.69
C LEU A 98 -18.65 -0.83 -8.97
N TYR A 99 -17.58 -0.16 -9.42
CA TYR A 99 -17.65 1.25 -9.83
C TYR A 99 -18.58 1.46 -11.02
N ALA A 100 -18.54 0.55 -11.98
CA ALA A 100 -19.43 0.59 -13.15
C ALA A 100 -20.90 0.38 -12.76
N ALA A 101 -21.19 -0.62 -11.93
CA ALA A 101 -22.54 -0.86 -11.42
C ALA A 101 -23.06 0.35 -10.62
N ALA A 102 -22.24 0.94 -9.73
CA ALA A 102 -22.59 2.14 -8.99
C ALA A 102 -22.85 3.35 -9.92
N SER A 103 -22.02 3.49 -10.97
CA SER A 103 -22.18 4.55 -11.98
C SER A 103 -23.47 4.40 -12.79
N TYR A 104 -23.90 3.18 -13.05
CA TYR A 104 -25.20 2.92 -13.65
C TYR A 104 -26.33 3.25 -12.67
N VAL A 105 -26.30 2.69 -11.46
CA VAL A 105 -27.32 2.90 -10.42
C VAL A 105 -27.54 4.38 -10.11
N LYS A 106 -26.47 5.19 -10.10
CA LYS A 106 -26.62 6.64 -9.86
C LYS A 106 -27.53 7.33 -10.87
N THR A 107 -27.67 6.80 -12.09
CA THR A 107 -28.50 7.37 -13.15
C THR A 107 -29.95 6.87 -13.11
N GLN A 108 -30.26 5.80 -12.35
CA GLN A 108 -31.58 5.16 -12.32
C GLN A 108 -32.35 5.57 -11.07
N ASP A 109 -33.61 5.98 -11.20
CA ASP A 109 -34.44 6.38 -10.04
C ASP A 109 -34.98 5.17 -9.26
N ASN A 110 -35.25 4.09 -9.95
CA ASN A 110 -35.87 2.89 -9.39
C ASN A 110 -34.86 1.79 -8.98
N LEU A 111 -33.55 2.04 -9.09
CA LEU A 111 -32.50 1.15 -8.63
C LEU A 111 -31.70 1.77 -7.48
N ASP A 112 -31.40 1.01 -6.47
CA ASP A 112 -30.47 1.35 -5.39
C ASP A 112 -29.40 0.27 -5.27
N LEU A 113 -28.30 0.53 -4.54
CA LEU A 113 -27.19 -0.37 -4.39
C LEU A 113 -26.94 -0.71 -2.92
N ILE A 114 -26.82 -2.00 -2.64
CA ILE A 114 -26.31 -2.55 -1.37
C ILE A 114 -25.01 -3.26 -1.66
N GLN A 115 -23.96 -2.94 -0.94
CA GLN A 115 -22.67 -3.63 -1.05
C GLN A 115 -22.46 -4.59 0.11
N LEU A 116 -22.15 -5.84 -0.20
CA LEU A 116 -21.67 -6.83 0.77
C LEU A 116 -20.16 -6.64 0.98
N ASN A 117 -19.73 -6.69 2.23
CA ASN A 117 -18.35 -6.57 2.63
C ASN A 117 -18.05 -7.59 3.74
N SER A 118 -17.08 -8.49 3.54
CA SER A 118 -16.78 -9.55 4.50
C SER A 118 -15.54 -9.27 5.36
N PHE A 119 -14.51 -8.62 4.82
CA PHE A 119 -13.24 -8.44 5.53
C PHE A 119 -12.84 -6.96 5.64
N GLY A 120 -12.46 -6.56 6.86
CA GLY A 120 -11.97 -5.22 7.12
C GLY A 120 -10.60 -4.92 6.50
N CYS A 121 -9.71 -5.92 6.43
CA CYS A 121 -8.38 -5.78 5.85
C CYS A 121 -8.35 -6.26 4.40
N GLY A 122 -9.11 -5.67 3.52
CA GLY A 122 -9.12 -6.07 2.12
C GLY A 122 -9.15 -4.88 1.18
N LEU A 123 -9.23 -5.19 -0.09
CA LEU A 123 -9.44 -4.20 -1.14
C LEU A 123 -10.79 -3.48 -0.98
N ASP A 124 -11.74 -4.10 -0.26
CA ASP A 124 -13.06 -3.53 0.00
C ASP A 124 -13.00 -2.22 0.80
N ALA A 125 -11.99 -2.03 1.65
CA ALA A 125 -11.78 -0.75 2.33
C ALA A 125 -11.56 0.42 1.35
N VAL A 126 -10.97 0.14 0.18
CA VAL A 126 -10.79 1.11 -0.90
C VAL A 126 -12.07 1.26 -1.71
N THR A 127 -12.70 0.13 -2.01
CA THR A 127 -13.86 0.06 -2.92
C THR A 127 -15.11 0.67 -2.32
N THR A 128 -15.40 0.37 -1.06
CA THR A 128 -16.58 0.92 -0.36
C THR A 128 -16.56 2.43 -0.36
N ASP A 129 -15.41 3.02 -0.14
CA ASP A 129 -15.24 4.47 -0.16
C ASP A 129 -15.47 5.07 -1.56
N ALA A 130 -14.95 4.42 -2.61
CA ALA A 130 -15.13 4.91 -3.98
C ALA A 130 -16.59 4.75 -4.46
N VAL A 131 -17.24 3.63 -4.16
CA VAL A 131 -18.67 3.41 -4.45
C VAL A 131 -19.54 4.40 -3.68
N ASN A 132 -19.21 4.68 -2.41
CA ASN A 132 -19.89 5.70 -1.63
C ASN A 132 -19.86 7.07 -2.32
N ASP A 133 -18.69 7.50 -2.79
CA ASP A 133 -18.54 8.78 -3.49
C ASP A 133 -19.37 8.85 -4.78
N ILE A 134 -19.33 7.79 -5.59
CA ILE A 134 -20.09 7.72 -6.84
C ILE A 134 -21.59 7.88 -6.57
N LEU A 135 -22.12 7.25 -5.53
CA LEU A 135 -23.54 7.25 -5.22
C LEU A 135 -23.98 8.50 -4.47
N THR A 136 -23.28 8.84 -3.38
CA THR A 136 -23.76 9.90 -2.46
C THR A 136 -23.60 11.31 -3.04
N LYS A 137 -22.55 11.57 -3.85
CA LYS A 137 -22.42 12.84 -4.58
C LYS A 137 -23.60 13.09 -5.52
N SER A 138 -24.24 12.03 -6.01
CA SER A 138 -25.45 12.10 -6.85
C SER A 138 -26.76 11.94 -6.06
N GLY A 139 -26.70 12.05 -4.74
CA GLY A 139 -27.88 12.01 -3.86
C GLY A 139 -28.49 10.62 -3.67
N LYS A 140 -27.81 9.53 -4.07
CA LYS A 140 -28.23 8.15 -3.74
C LYS A 140 -27.91 7.82 -2.28
N ILE A 141 -28.64 6.87 -1.70
CA ILE A 141 -28.30 6.29 -0.42
C ILE A 141 -27.38 5.10 -0.68
N TYR A 142 -26.22 5.10 -0.01
CA TYR A 142 -25.31 3.97 -0.05
C TYR A 142 -25.47 3.12 1.21
N THR A 143 -25.60 1.81 1.03
CA THR A 143 -25.76 0.86 2.13
C THR A 143 -24.72 -0.23 2.03
N VAL A 144 -23.93 -0.42 3.10
CA VAL A 144 -22.99 -1.52 3.24
C VAL A 144 -23.52 -2.51 4.27
N LEU A 145 -23.54 -3.79 3.91
CA LEU A 145 -23.81 -4.89 4.82
C LEU A 145 -22.52 -5.64 5.07
N LYS A 146 -22.05 -5.63 6.31
CA LYS A 146 -20.94 -6.49 6.72
C LYS A 146 -21.50 -7.89 6.97
N ILE A 147 -20.90 -8.85 6.32
CA ILE A 147 -21.15 -10.29 6.50
C ILE A 147 -19.90 -10.92 7.12
N ASP A 148 -20.11 -11.80 8.04
CA ASP A 148 -19.08 -12.56 8.75
C ASP A 148 -19.47 -14.06 8.80
N GLU A 149 -18.76 -14.84 9.57
CA GLU A 149 -18.99 -16.27 9.74
C GLU A 149 -20.28 -16.57 10.53
N VAL A 150 -20.83 -15.55 11.21
CA VAL A 150 -22.04 -15.70 12.03
C VAL A 150 -23.28 -15.53 11.17
N ASN A 151 -24.04 -16.59 11.00
CA ASN A 151 -25.28 -16.61 10.24
C ASN A 151 -26.42 -15.89 10.97
N ASN A 152 -26.31 -14.56 11.16
CA ASN A 152 -27.31 -13.74 11.82
C ASN A 152 -27.77 -12.57 10.94
N LEU A 153 -28.95 -12.72 10.35
CA LEU A 153 -29.58 -11.70 9.51
C LEU A 153 -30.16 -10.49 10.28
N GLY A 154 -30.06 -10.44 11.61
CA GLY A 154 -30.66 -9.36 12.41
C GLY A 154 -30.18 -7.98 11.99
N ALA A 155 -28.87 -7.79 11.93
CA ALA A 155 -28.26 -6.53 11.51
C ALA A 155 -28.57 -6.19 10.04
N ALA A 156 -28.48 -7.17 9.14
CA ALA A 156 -28.83 -6.99 7.73
C ALA A 156 -30.29 -6.56 7.57
N ARG A 157 -31.21 -7.22 8.28
CA ARG A 157 -32.65 -6.89 8.29
C ARG A 157 -32.91 -5.45 8.72
N ILE A 158 -32.27 -4.99 9.79
CA ILE A 158 -32.43 -3.61 10.28
C ILE A 158 -31.94 -2.63 9.20
N ARG A 159 -30.78 -2.84 8.62
CA ARG A 159 -30.21 -1.96 7.60
C ARG A 159 -31.04 -1.92 6.32
N VAL A 160 -31.50 -3.06 5.82
CA VAL A 160 -32.38 -3.14 4.64
C VAL A 160 -33.71 -2.42 4.91
N ARG A 161 -34.34 -2.63 6.07
CA ARG A 161 -35.56 -1.91 6.44
C ARG A 161 -35.35 -0.41 6.57
N SER A 162 -34.20 0.02 7.12
CA SER A 162 -33.84 1.44 7.22
C SER A 162 -33.67 2.09 5.84
N LEU A 163 -33.01 1.39 4.90
CA LEU A 163 -32.92 1.84 3.51
C LEU A 163 -34.30 2.01 2.89
N ILE A 164 -35.16 0.99 2.99
CA ILE A 164 -36.52 1.03 2.44
C ILE A 164 -37.32 2.18 3.04
N ALA A 165 -37.24 2.39 4.36
CA ALA A 165 -37.92 3.49 5.02
C ALA A 165 -37.43 4.87 4.52
N ALA A 166 -36.10 5.03 4.38
CA ALA A 166 -35.50 6.25 3.85
C ALA A 166 -35.93 6.54 2.39
N LEU A 167 -35.98 5.51 1.55
CA LEU A 167 -36.48 5.63 0.18
C LEU A 167 -37.94 6.05 0.13
N LYS A 168 -38.81 5.44 0.94
CA LYS A 168 -40.23 5.85 1.06
C LYS A 168 -40.40 7.32 1.51
N VAL A 169 -39.56 7.79 2.42
CA VAL A 169 -39.57 9.22 2.85
C VAL A 169 -39.15 10.13 1.71
N ARG A 170 -38.14 9.76 0.93
CA ARG A 170 -37.71 10.52 -0.25
C ARG A 170 -38.79 10.58 -1.33
N ASP A 171 -39.45 9.47 -1.61
CA ASP A 171 -40.57 9.40 -2.55
C ASP A 171 -41.71 10.34 -2.12
N LYS A 172 -42.13 10.29 -0.85
CA LYS A 172 -43.15 11.18 -0.28
C LYS A 172 -42.80 12.67 -0.35
N LYS A 173 -41.50 12.99 -0.26
CA LYS A 173 -40.98 14.36 -0.35
C LYS A 173 -40.67 14.82 -1.77
N ASN A 174 -40.94 13.98 -2.78
CA ASN A 174 -40.55 14.21 -4.18
C ASN A 174 -39.08 14.69 -4.29
N TYR A 175 -38.18 14.00 -3.58
CA TYR A 175 -36.77 14.39 -3.50
C TYR A 175 -36.13 14.34 -4.88
N GLN A 176 -35.67 15.49 -5.38
CA GLN A 176 -34.98 15.61 -6.66
C GLN A 176 -33.48 15.43 -6.44
N ARG A 177 -32.88 14.48 -7.16
CA ARG A 177 -31.44 14.26 -7.17
C ARG A 177 -30.76 15.10 -8.25
N GLN A 178 -29.55 15.50 -7.97
CA GLN A 178 -28.69 16.12 -8.98
C GLN A 178 -27.60 15.15 -9.36
N LEU A 179 -27.44 14.89 -10.66
CA LEU A 179 -26.33 14.11 -11.19
C LEU A 179 -25.07 14.98 -11.14
N VAL A 180 -24.21 14.69 -10.17
CA VAL A 180 -22.93 15.38 -9.99
C VAL A 180 -21.81 14.46 -10.44
N SER A 181 -20.81 15.03 -11.12
CA SER A 181 -19.62 14.28 -11.52
C SER A 181 -18.88 13.74 -10.29
N SER A 182 -18.53 12.46 -10.36
CA SER A 182 -17.71 11.78 -9.35
C SER A 182 -16.22 11.82 -9.69
N ALA A 183 -15.84 12.35 -10.86
CA ALA A 183 -14.45 12.46 -11.29
C ALA A 183 -13.63 13.30 -10.29
N TYR A 184 -12.46 12.77 -9.90
CA TYR A 184 -11.57 13.46 -9.00
C TYR A 184 -10.78 14.56 -9.71
N LYS A 185 -10.77 15.75 -9.13
CA LYS A 185 -9.96 16.88 -9.64
C LYS A 185 -8.63 16.93 -8.89
N ARG A 186 -7.60 16.37 -9.49
CA ARG A 186 -6.25 16.36 -8.93
C ARG A 186 -5.63 17.76 -8.97
N VAL A 187 -4.99 18.16 -7.88
CA VAL A 187 -4.11 19.32 -7.83
C VAL A 187 -2.70 18.85 -8.21
N GLU A 188 -2.13 19.43 -9.25
CA GLU A 188 -0.79 19.11 -9.73
C GLU A 188 0.27 19.92 -8.96
N PHE A 189 1.38 19.28 -8.62
CA PHE A 189 2.56 19.95 -8.11
C PHE A 189 3.37 20.53 -9.29
N THR A 190 3.43 21.86 -9.41
CA THR A 190 4.00 22.56 -10.57
C THR A 190 5.48 22.96 -10.35
N PRO A 191 6.23 23.36 -11.42
CA PRO A 191 7.61 23.83 -11.28
C PRO A 191 7.77 25.09 -10.41
N GLU A 192 6.74 25.95 -10.35
CA GLU A 192 6.73 27.14 -9.48
C GLU A 192 6.65 26.73 -8.01
N MET A 193 5.84 25.71 -7.69
CA MET A 193 5.70 25.18 -6.34
C MET A 193 7.02 24.57 -5.83
N ARG A 194 7.80 23.94 -6.70
CA ARG A 194 9.10 23.34 -6.33
C ARG A 194 10.00 24.32 -5.57
N LYS A 195 9.97 25.61 -5.89
CA LYS A 195 10.87 26.61 -5.32
C LYS A 195 10.48 27.07 -3.91
N ASN A 196 9.18 27.02 -3.60
CA ASN A 196 8.62 27.73 -2.44
C ASN A 196 7.78 26.84 -1.52
N TYR A 197 7.51 25.59 -1.91
CA TYR A 197 6.67 24.68 -1.13
C TYR A 197 7.52 23.78 -0.24
N THR A 198 7.02 23.52 0.97
CA THR A 198 7.51 22.45 1.82
C THR A 198 6.79 21.17 1.44
N ILE A 199 7.53 20.10 1.19
CA ILE A 199 7.01 18.79 0.82
C ILE A 199 7.05 17.90 2.06
N LEU A 200 5.90 17.64 2.65
CA LEU A 200 5.76 16.78 3.82
C LEU A 200 5.82 15.31 3.41
N CYS A 201 6.72 14.57 4.03
CA CYS A 201 6.94 13.15 3.80
C CYS A 201 6.62 12.38 5.09
N PRO A 202 5.70 11.40 5.09
CA PRO A 202 5.47 10.59 6.27
C PRO A 202 6.70 9.75 6.61
N GLN A 203 6.99 9.61 7.90
CA GLN A 203 8.08 8.78 8.41
C GLN A 203 7.75 7.29 8.21
N MET A 204 8.74 6.52 7.76
CA MET A 204 8.61 5.08 7.63
C MET A 204 9.75 4.34 8.37
N SER A 205 10.96 4.90 8.37
CA SER A 205 12.14 4.27 8.95
C SER A 205 13.15 5.36 9.36
N PRO A 206 13.20 5.74 10.64
CA PRO A 206 14.07 6.84 11.09
C PRO A 206 15.53 6.69 10.65
N ILE A 207 16.10 5.50 10.81
CA ILE A 207 17.51 5.22 10.48
C ILE A 207 17.85 5.46 8.99
N HIS A 208 16.86 5.34 8.09
CA HIS A 208 17.03 5.62 6.66
C HIS A 208 16.64 7.06 6.32
N PHE A 209 15.55 7.56 6.89
CA PHE A 209 14.95 8.82 6.52
C PHE A 209 15.76 10.02 7.03
N ASP A 210 16.51 9.86 8.14
CA ASP A 210 17.50 10.82 8.61
C ASP A 210 18.60 11.11 7.56
N LEU A 211 18.87 10.16 6.66
CA LEU A 211 19.81 10.29 5.55
C LEU A 211 19.13 10.72 4.25
N LEU A 212 17.92 10.24 4.00
CA LEU A 212 17.14 10.53 2.80
C LEU A 212 16.70 11.99 2.74
N GLU A 213 16.22 12.55 3.83
CA GLU A 213 15.75 13.95 3.87
C GLU A 213 16.85 14.94 3.42
N PRO A 214 18.05 15.00 4.04
CA PRO A 214 19.10 15.92 3.60
C PRO A 214 19.61 15.60 2.18
N ALA A 215 19.64 14.32 1.79
CA ALA A 215 20.04 13.92 0.44
C ALA A 215 19.09 14.48 -0.62
N LEU A 216 17.76 14.36 -0.41
CA LEU A 216 16.74 14.88 -1.31
C LEU A 216 16.69 16.42 -1.30
N ASN A 217 16.87 17.04 -0.14
CA ASN A 217 16.92 18.50 0.00
C ASN A 217 18.10 19.09 -0.81
N SER A 218 19.23 18.39 -0.86
CA SER A 218 20.38 18.80 -1.68
C SER A 218 20.13 18.75 -3.20
N CYS A 219 18.99 18.18 -3.64
CA CYS A 219 18.55 18.14 -5.04
C CYS A 219 17.61 19.30 -5.42
N GLY A 220 17.49 20.32 -4.56
CA GLY A 220 16.71 21.53 -4.83
C GLY A 220 15.22 21.39 -4.56
N TYR A 221 14.87 20.58 -3.60
CA TYR A 221 13.54 20.49 -2.99
C TYR A 221 13.61 20.91 -1.52
N ASN A 222 12.47 21.10 -0.88
CA ASN A 222 12.38 21.36 0.54
C ASN A 222 11.49 20.26 1.15
N PHE A 223 12.07 19.09 1.41
CA PHE A 223 11.41 17.98 2.11
C PHE A 223 11.48 18.18 3.61
N GLU A 224 10.41 17.82 4.29
CA GLU A 224 10.37 17.65 5.73
C GLU A 224 9.77 16.29 6.04
N VAL A 225 10.56 15.40 6.65
CA VAL A 225 10.11 14.11 7.14
C VAL A 225 9.38 14.33 8.46
N LEU A 226 8.14 13.83 8.54
CA LEU A 226 7.27 14.05 9.69
C LEU A 226 7.74 13.23 10.90
N ALA A 227 7.96 13.92 12.02
CA ALA A 227 8.32 13.28 13.29
C ALA A 227 7.09 12.78 14.11
N ASN A 228 5.87 12.94 13.58
CA ASN A 228 4.62 12.57 14.27
C ASN A 228 4.32 11.07 14.10
N ASP A 229 5.17 10.24 14.66
CA ASP A 229 5.12 8.79 14.56
C ASP A 229 4.66 8.12 15.88
N ASN A 230 3.75 8.75 16.59
CA ASN A 230 3.23 8.28 17.88
C ASN A 230 1.74 7.93 17.83
N LYS A 231 1.17 7.57 18.97
CA LYS A 231 -0.25 7.20 19.10
C LYS A 231 -1.22 8.25 18.54
N SER A 232 -0.88 9.53 18.59
CA SER A 232 -1.76 10.59 18.03
C SER A 232 -1.96 10.44 16.53
N SER A 233 -0.99 9.86 15.82
CA SER A 233 -1.11 9.54 14.39
C SER A 233 -2.14 8.45 14.14
N VAL A 234 -2.22 7.43 15.00
CA VAL A 234 -3.26 6.39 14.90
C VAL A 234 -4.64 7.00 15.12
N ASP A 235 -4.80 7.79 16.19
CA ASP A 235 -6.08 8.41 16.54
C ASP A 235 -6.57 9.37 15.42
N MET A 236 -5.66 10.12 14.83
CA MET A 236 -5.96 10.98 13.69
C MET A 236 -6.28 10.16 12.42
N GLY A 237 -5.57 9.08 12.16
CA GLY A 237 -5.85 8.15 11.07
C GLY A 237 -7.26 7.55 11.18
N LEU A 238 -7.65 7.09 12.35
CA LEU A 238 -9.01 6.56 12.63
C LEU A 238 -10.11 7.58 12.36
N LYS A 239 -9.83 8.87 12.53
CA LYS A 239 -10.79 9.94 12.25
C LYS A 239 -11.04 10.17 10.76
N TYR A 240 -10.02 10.00 9.91
CA TYR A 240 -10.07 10.40 8.50
C TYR A 240 -10.12 9.23 7.52
N VAL A 241 -9.58 8.08 7.90
CA VAL A 241 -9.52 6.87 7.06
C VAL A 241 -10.68 5.94 7.39
N ASN A 242 -11.11 5.15 6.42
CA ASN A 242 -12.05 4.07 6.64
C ASN A 242 -11.45 3.05 7.64
N ASN A 243 -12.18 2.71 8.69
CA ASN A 243 -11.72 1.81 9.76
C ASN A 243 -11.44 0.38 9.28
N ASP A 244 -11.93 0.01 8.11
CA ASP A 244 -11.63 -1.27 7.47
C ASP A 244 -10.29 -1.24 6.68
N ALA A 245 -9.59 -0.10 6.64
CA ALA A 245 -8.26 0.01 6.07
C ALA A 245 -7.18 -0.61 6.97
N CYS A 246 -6.03 -0.94 6.36
CA CYS A 246 -4.91 -1.52 7.11
C CYS A 246 -4.24 -0.50 8.04
N TYR A 247 -3.62 -1.01 9.12
CA TYR A 247 -2.95 -0.19 10.12
C TYR A 247 -1.89 0.78 9.55
N PRO A 248 -1.01 0.36 8.60
CA PRO A 248 -0.07 1.29 7.97
C PRO A 248 -0.74 2.51 7.34
N SER A 249 -1.91 2.35 6.73
CA SER A 249 -2.64 3.49 6.14
C SER A 249 -3.13 4.47 7.19
N LEU A 250 -3.53 3.98 8.37
CA LEU A 250 -3.92 4.83 9.50
C LEU A 250 -2.73 5.66 9.99
N MET A 251 -1.56 5.03 10.13
CA MET A 251 -0.33 5.71 10.55
C MET A 251 0.08 6.80 9.55
N VAL A 252 0.18 6.45 8.26
CA VAL A 252 0.61 7.38 7.20
C VAL A 252 -0.33 8.58 7.09
N VAL A 253 -1.63 8.33 6.98
CA VAL A 253 -2.62 9.41 6.87
C VAL A 253 -2.69 10.23 8.16
N GLY A 254 -2.56 9.57 9.31
CA GLY A 254 -2.57 10.23 10.60
C GLY A 254 -1.38 11.17 10.81
N GLN A 255 -0.16 10.76 10.44
CA GLN A 255 1.03 11.63 10.46
C GLN A 255 0.79 12.89 9.63
N ILE A 256 0.31 12.72 8.40
CA ILE A 256 0.04 13.83 7.47
C ILE A 256 -1.05 14.74 8.03
N MET A 257 -2.16 14.20 8.51
CA MET A 257 -3.27 15.01 9.03
C MET A 257 -2.89 15.72 10.33
N ASN A 258 -2.09 15.10 11.20
CA ASN A 258 -1.53 15.78 12.38
C ASN A 258 -0.67 16.98 11.94
N ALA A 259 0.18 16.81 10.95
CA ALA A 259 1.05 17.87 10.46
C ALA A 259 0.23 19.04 9.87
N VAL A 260 -0.64 18.78 8.91
CA VAL A 260 -1.41 19.83 8.22
C VAL A 260 -2.41 20.55 9.14
N LEU A 261 -2.89 19.89 10.20
CA LEU A 261 -3.81 20.49 11.17
C LEU A 261 -3.11 21.10 12.38
N SER A 262 -1.78 20.98 12.49
CA SER A 262 -0.99 21.49 13.63
C SER A 262 -0.91 23.01 13.72
N GLY A 263 -1.16 23.72 12.62
CA GLY A 263 -0.90 25.16 12.51
C GLY A 263 0.59 25.52 12.30
N LYS A 264 1.50 24.52 12.25
CA LYS A 264 2.95 24.73 12.05
C LYS A 264 3.29 25.19 10.63
N TYR A 265 2.50 24.76 9.64
CA TYR A 265 2.81 24.91 8.22
C TYR A 265 1.94 25.97 7.53
N ASP A 266 2.53 26.73 6.62
CA ASP A 266 1.77 27.53 5.66
C ASP A 266 1.15 26.61 4.60
N LEU A 267 -0.11 26.23 4.80
CA LEU A 267 -0.82 25.28 3.94
C LEU A 267 -0.97 25.76 2.49
N SER A 268 -0.83 27.06 2.24
CA SER A 268 -0.82 27.62 0.87
C SER A 268 0.47 27.30 0.10
N LYS A 269 1.53 26.86 0.82
CA LYS A 269 2.85 26.52 0.30
C LYS A 269 3.28 25.12 0.77
N THR A 270 2.33 24.23 0.98
CA THR A 270 2.58 22.86 1.43
C THR A 270 2.18 21.87 0.33
N ALA A 271 2.99 20.85 0.15
CA ALA A 271 2.69 19.67 -0.66
C ALA A 271 2.94 18.42 0.19
N ILE A 272 2.39 17.30 -0.25
CA ILE A 272 2.57 16.00 0.41
C ILE A 272 3.18 15.04 -0.61
N ILE A 273 4.04 14.13 -0.16
CA ILE A 273 4.60 13.09 -1.00
C ILE A 273 4.36 11.71 -0.38
N ILE A 274 4.06 10.73 -1.22
CA ILE A 274 3.89 9.34 -0.82
C ILE A 274 4.35 8.39 -1.92
N THR A 275 4.89 7.25 -1.55
CA THR A 275 5.21 6.17 -2.50
C THR A 275 3.92 5.50 -2.98
N GLN A 276 3.89 5.14 -4.27
CA GLN A 276 2.78 4.43 -4.88
C GLN A 276 3.32 3.25 -5.68
N THR A 277 3.19 2.05 -5.12
CA THR A 277 3.83 0.85 -5.67
C THR A 277 3.20 0.34 -6.98
N GLY A 278 1.90 0.56 -7.18
CA GLY A 278 1.14 0.08 -8.34
C GLY A 278 0.87 -1.43 -8.33
N GLY A 279 1.25 -2.14 -7.27
CA GLY A 279 0.91 -3.55 -7.07
C GLY A 279 -0.51 -3.75 -6.55
N GLY A 280 -0.92 -5.02 -6.38
CA GLY A 280 -2.25 -5.39 -5.88
C GLY A 280 -2.50 -5.07 -4.41
N CYS A 281 -1.54 -4.51 -3.70
CA CYS A 281 -1.67 -4.09 -2.30
C CYS A 281 -2.40 -2.75 -2.16
N ARG A 282 -3.07 -2.55 -1.04
CA ARG A 282 -3.72 -1.28 -0.66
C ARG A 282 -2.73 -0.10 -0.60
N ALA A 283 -1.45 -0.34 -0.37
CA ALA A 283 -0.41 0.69 -0.38
C ALA A 283 -0.42 1.53 -1.67
N SER A 284 -0.81 0.95 -2.81
CA SER A 284 -1.03 1.68 -4.06
C SER A 284 -2.15 2.75 -3.96
N ASN A 285 -3.01 2.66 -2.94
CA ASN A 285 -4.15 3.56 -2.71
C ASN A 285 -4.01 4.47 -1.48
N TYR A 286 -2.88 4.47 -0.77
CA TYR A 286 -2.66 5.42 0.34
C TYR A 286 -2.79 6.87 -0.12
N ILE A 287 -2.33 7.16 -1.33
CA ILE A 287 -2.52 8.49 -1.95
C ILE A 287 -4.02 8.87 -2.05
N GLY A 288 -4.89 7.93 -2.37
CA GLY A 288 -6.34 8.14 -2.40
C GLY A 288 -6.91 8.41 -1.01
N PHE A 289 -6.44 7.71 0.02
CA PHE A 289 -6.84 7.97 1.41
C PHE A 289 -6.38 9.34 1.90
N ILE A 290 -5.16 9.76 1.57
CA ILE A 290 -4.62 11.10 1.88
C ILE A 290 -5.50 12.17 1.23
N ARG A 291 -5.78 12.05 -0.07
CA ARG A 291 -6.61 13.00 -0.82
C ARG A 291 -8.01 13.11 -0.22
N ARG A 292 -8.61 11.99 0.15
CA ARG A 292 -9.92 11.97 0.80
C ARG A 292 -9.89 12.60 2.20
N ALA A 293 -8.84 12.36 2.98
CA ALA A 293 -8.66 13.00 4.27
C ALA A 293 -8.54 14.52 4.14
N LEU A 294 -7.80 15.00 3.14
CA LEU A 294 -7.69 16.41 2.80
C LEU A 294 -9.04 17.01 2.37
N GLU A 295 -9.81 16.31 1.52
CA GLU A 295 -11.18 16.74 1.15
C GLU A 295 -12.08 16.89 2.38
N LYS A 296 -12.08 15.90 3.29
CA LYS A 296 -12.86 15.96 4.55
C LYS A 296 -12.45 17.11 5.46
N ALA A 297 -11.21 17.56 5.38
CA ALA A 297 -10.67 18.67 6.15
C ALA A 297 -10.78 20.03 5.43
N ASN A 298 -11.40 20.10 4.23
CA ASN A 298 -11.44 21.27 3.34
C ASN A 298 -10.05 21.75 2.88
N LEU A 299 -9.09 20.83 2.74
CA LEU A 299 -7.72 21.06 2.33
C LEU A 299 -7.40 20.41 0.95
N ALA A 300 -8.40 20.17 0.13
CA ALA A 300 -8.25 19.51 -1.17
C ALA A 300 -7.36 20.28 -2.18
N TYR A 301 -6.99 21.51 -1.87
CA TYR A 301 -6.07 22.32 -2.68
C TYR A 301 -4.59 21.97 -2.47
N ILE A 302 -4.25 21.18 -1.45
CA ILE A 302 -2.88 20.74 -1.19
C ILE A 302 -2.51 19.66 -2.21
N PRO A 303 -1.45 19.83 -3.02
CA PRO A 303 -1.02 18.82 -3.97
C PRO A 303 -0.42 17.60 -3.26
N VAL A 304 -0.76 16.41 -3.75
CA VAL A 304 -0.22 15.14 -3.27
C VAL A 304 0.57 14.47 -4.40
N ILE A 305 1.88 14.36 -4.22
CA ILE A 305 2.85 13.85 -5.18
C ILE A 305 2.92 12.32 -5.05
N SER A 306 2.76 11.63 -6.17
CA SER A 306 2.97 10.18 -6.26
C SER A 306 4.44 9.88 -6.60
N LEU A 307 5.11 9.14 -5.72
CA LEU A 307 6.39 8.50 -6.00
C LEU A 307 6.14 7.11 -6.58
N SER A 308 6.09 7.00 -7.90
CA SER A 308 5.83 5.72 -8.58
C SER A 308 6.88 5.41 -9.62
N ALA A 309 7.57 4.28 -9.44
CA ALA A 309 8.49 3.73 -10.44
C ALA A 309 7.78 3.28 -11.73
N GLN A 310 6.46 3.06 -11.67
CA GLN A 310 5.62 2.67 -12.81
C GLN A 310 5.04 3.86 -13.56
N GLY A 311 5.30 5.10 -13.12
CA GLY A 311 4.78 6.30 -13.76
C GLY A 311 3.26 6.43 -13.69
N LEU A 312 2.63 5.99 -12.61
CA LEU A 312 1.18 6.00 -12.41
C LEU A 312 0.58 7.41 -12.47
N GLU A 313 1.32 8.37 -11.94
CA GLU A 313 0.99 9.79 -12.02
C GLU A 313 2.25 10.62 -12.30
N SER A 314 2.09 11.69 -13.03
CA SER A 314 3.17 12.65 -13.28
C SER A 314 2.85 14.00 -12.64
N ASN A 315 3.87 14.69 -12.15
CA ASN A 315 3.81 16.05 -11.66
C ASN A 315 4.91 16.84 -12.34
N SER A 316 4.59 17.93 -13.02
CA SER A 316 5.56 18.71 -13.81
C SER A 316 6.66 19.34 -12.94
N GLY A 317 6.34 19.64 -11.67
CA GLY A 317 7.29 20.19 -10.69
C GLY A 317 8.16 19.15 -10.00
N PHE A 318 7.82 17.86 -10.09
CA PHE A 318 8.60 16.80 -9.45
C PHE A 318 9.23 15.88 -10.51
N LYS A 319 10.55 15.84 -10.54
CA LYS A 319 11.32 15.06 -11.52
C LYS A 319 12.32 14.16 -10.81
N TYR A 320 12.37 12.91 -11.24
CA TYR A 320 13.41 11.96 -10.89
C TYR A 320 14.61 12.21 -11.81
N ASP A 321 15.67 12.81 -11.30
CA ASP A 321 16.93 12.88 -12.03
C ASP A 321 17.94 11.85 -11.50
N LEU A 322 18.95 11.55 -12.32
CA LEU A 322 19.96 10.55 -11.97
C LEU A 322 20.75 10.91 -10.70
N PRO A 323 21.11 12.19 -10.43
CA PRO A 323 21.74 12.57 -9.17
C PRO A 323 20.88 12.28 -7.96
N MET A 324 19.58 12.61 -8.02
CA MET A 324 18.64 12.35 -6.93
C MET A 324 18.47 10.85 -6.66
N LEU A 325 18.27 10.04 -7.71
CA LEU A 325 18.15 8.59 -7.58
C LEU A 325 19.43 7.98 -7.00
N LYS A 326 20.60 8.42 -7.45
CA LYS A 326 21.88 7.98 -6.91
C LYS A 326 22.01 8.29 -5.42
N LYS A 327 21.71 9.53 -5.00
CA LYS A 327 21.77 9.93 -3.59
C LYS A 327 20.77 9.15 -2.73
N ALA A 328 19.56 8.93 -3.23
CA ALA A 328 18.54 8.14 -2.54
C ALA A 328 18.99 6.69 -2.33
N MET A 329 19.54 6.03 -3.37
CA MET A 329 20.04 4.65 -3.24
C MET A 329 21.22 4.57 -2.25
N MET A 330 22.12 5.53 -2.27
CA MET A 330 23.23 5.58 -1.31
C MET A 330 22.73 5.81 0.13
N ALA A 331 21.71 6.64 0.32
CA ALA A 331 21.11 6.87 1.64
C ALA A 331 20.41 5.62 2.18
N ILE A 332 19.70 4.88 1.32
CA ILE A 332 19.07 3.60 1.69
C ILE A 332 20.14 2.59 2.11
N GLU A 333 21.20 2.42 1.33
CA GLU A 333 22.26 1.45 1.65
C GLU A 333 23.03 1.83 2.93
N TYR A 334 23.28 3.12 3.17
CA TYR A 334 23.84 3.55 4.45
C TYR A 334 22.92 3.21 5.62
N GLY A 335 21.60 3.41 5.46
CA GLY A 335 20.61 3.06 6.47
C GLY A 335 20.57 1.55 6.74
N ASP A 336 20.64 0.73 5.70
CA ASP A 336 20.66 -0.74 5.82
C ASP A 336 21.93 -1.22 6.55
N VAL A 337 23.10 -0.68 6.19
CA VAL A 337 24.35 -1.02 6.89
C VAL A 337 24.31 -0.54 8.34
N PHE A 338 23.82 0.68 8.64
CA PHE A 338 23.66 1.15 10.01
C PHE A 338 22.70 0.26 10.80
N MET A 339 21.58 -0.12 10.23
CA MET A 339 20.61 -0.99 10.89
C MET A 339 21.25 -2.34 11.26
N ASN A 340 22.02 -2.94 10.34
CA ASN A 340 22.74 -4.18 10.58
C ASN A 340 23.75 -4.03 11.73
N VAL A 341 24.67 -3.05 11.63
CA VAL A 341 25.77 -2.94 12.59
C VAL A 341 25.32 -2.41 13.97
N VAL A 342 24.34 -1.49 14.03
CA VAL A 342 23.83 -0.91 15.28
C VAL A 342 23.04 -1.94 16.07
N TYR A 343 22.08 -2.63 15.44
CA TYR A 343 21.24 -3.60 16.16
C TYR A 343 22.04 -4.83 16.60
N ARG A 344 23.13 -5.16 15.89
CA ARG A 344 24.05 -6.24 16.23
C ARG A 344 25.02 -5.90 17.35
N THR A 345 25.34 -4.61 17.58
CA THR A 345 26.37 -4.19 18.56
C THR A 345 25.76 -3.55 19.81
N ARG A 346 24.71 -2.75 19.67
CA ARG A 346 24.09 -2.01 20.78
C ARG A 346 23.67 -2.88 21.98
N PRO A 347 23.11 -4.09 21.80
CA PRO A 347 22.78 -4.95 22.94
C PRO A 347 23.99 -5.43 23.76
N TYR A 348 25.20 -5.34 23.21
CA TYR A 348 26.43 -5.87 23.78
C TYR A 348 27.43 -4.79 24.17
N GLU A 349 27.11 -3.49 24.00
CA GLU A 349 28.03 -2.40 24.29
C GLU A 349 28.55 -2.45 25.71
N LYS A 350 29.89 -2.31 25.89
CA LYS A 350 30.55 -2.29 27.19
C LYS A 350 30.36 -0.96 27.88
N GLU A 351 30.49 0.12 27.14
CA GLU A 351 30.18 1.49 27.56
C GLU A 351 28.81 1.89 26.99
N LYS A 352 27.85 2.10 27.88
CA LYS A 352 26.47 2.41 27.47
C LYS A 352 26.40 3.71 26.67
N GLY A 353 25.83 3.62 25.48
CA GLY A 353 25.69 4.74 24.54
C GLY A 353 26.83 4.89 23.53
N SER A 354 27.90 4.09 23.64
CA SER A 354 29.04 4.15 22.71
C SER A 354 28.65 3.80 21.28
N VAL A 355 27.74 2.83 21.09
CA VAL A 355 27.24 2.45 19.77
C VAL A 355 26.41 3.57 19.14
N ASN A 356 25.54 4.20 19.91
CA ASN A 356 24.76 5.33 19.42
C ASN A 356 25.65 6.54 19.07
N ALA A 357 26.67 6.82 19.89
CA ALA A 357 27.63 7.89 19.61
C ALA A 357 28.42 7.64 18.30
N LEU A 358 28.83 6.40 18.06
CA LEU A 358 29.50 6.00 16.81
C LEU A 358 28.56 6.09 15.61
N HIS A 359 27.28 5.70 15.78
CA HIS A 359 26.26 5.85 14.75
C HIS A 359 26.06 7.33 14.37
N GLU A 360 25.86 8.22 15.35
CA GLU A 360 25.69 9.65 15.09
C GLU A 360 26.91 10.25 14.38
N HIS A 361 28.12 9.89 14.81
CA HIS A 361 29.36 10.32 14.15
C HIS A 361 29.38 9.94 12.67
N TRP A 362 29.11 8.68 12.34
CA TRP A 362 29.08 8.22 10.94
C TRP A 362 27.90 8.77 10.15
N LYS A 363 26.75 8.96 10.78
CA LYS A 363 25.57 9.59 10.16
C LYS A 363 25.92 11.00 9.66
N GLU A 364 26.59 11.81 10.47
CA GLU A 364 27.05 13.15 10.06
C GLU A 364 27.99 13.10 8.85
N ILE A 365 28.94 12.17 8.82
CA ILE A 365 29.87 11.97 7.70
C ILE A 365 29.11 11.60 6.43
N CYS A 366 28.16 10.66 6.54
CA CYS A 366 27.34 10.23 5.41
C CYS A 366 26.45 11.37 4.88
N ILE A 367 25.80 12.14 5.76
CA ILE A 367 25.01 13.33 5.38
C ILE A 367 25.89 14.34 4.64
N LYS A 368 27.07 14.66 5.16
CA LYS A 368 28.01 15.58 4.51
C LYS A 368 28.42 15.11 3.12
N GLN A 369 28.60 13.81 2.93
CA GLN A 369 28.87 13.25 1.61
C GLN A 369 27.65 13.34 0.69
N LEU A 370 26.47 12.91 1.14
CA LEU A 370 25.23 12.91 0.36
C LEU A 370 24.80 14.32 -0.08
N THR A 371 25.06 15.33 0.75
CA THR A 371 24.71 16.72 0.46
C THR A 371 25.76 17.45 -0.40
N SER A 372 26.92 16.84 -0.66
CA SER A 372 27.94 17.43 -1.50
C SER A 372 27.52 17.57 -2.97
N ASP A 373 28.09 18.55 -3.70
CA ASP A 373 27.81 18.76 -5.14
C ASP A 373 28.24 17.56 -6.00
N LYS A 374 29.32 16.89 -5.61
CA LYS A 374 29.91 15.74 -6.33
C LYS A 374 29.99 14.51 -5.45
N VAL A 375 28.95 13.73 -5.46
CA VAL A 375 28.92 12.45 -4.74
C VAL A 375 29.65 11.38 -5.56
N ARG A 376 30.79 10.88 -5.04
CA ARG A 376 31.64 9.88 -5.70
C ARG A 376 31.42 8.50 -5.10
N MET A 377 31.26 7.49 -5.96
CA MET A 377 31.10 6.09 -5.52
C MET A 377 32.34 5.58 -4.74
N LYS A 378 33.54 6.07 -5.07
CA LYS A 378 34.75 5.68 -4.34
C LYS A 378 34.67 6.04 -2.86
N ASP A 379 34.18 7.23 -2.54
CA ASP A 379 34.06 7.72 -1.17
C ASP A 379 32.92 7.00 -0.44
N PHE A 380 31.81 6.75 -1.14
CA PHE A 380 30.70 5.95 -0.65
C PHE A 380 31.15 4.53 -0.26
N ASN A 381 31.82 3.83 -1.17
CA ASN A 381 32.31 2.48 -0.91
C ASN A 381 33.36 2.45 0.21
N LYS A 382 34.16 3.52 0.36
CA LYS A 382 35.10 3.68 1.45
C LYS A 382 34.35 3.80 2.78
N ASN A 383 33.38 4.74 2.85
CA ASN A 383 32.61 4.95 4.07
C ASN A 383 31.89 3.67 4.55
N LEU A 384 31.27 2.89 3.62
CA LEU A 384 30.65 1.61 3.98
C LEU A 384 31.63 0.64 4.64
N ARG A 385 32.86 0.53 4.10
CA ARG A 385 33.88 -0.33 4.70
C ARG A 385 34.36 0.19 6.06
N ASP A 386 34.56 1.51 6.15
CA ASP A 386 35.03 2.15 7.38
C ASP A 386 33.97 2.05 8.51
N ILE A 387 32.67 2.21 8.17
CA ILE A 387 31.55 2.00 9.11
C ILE A 387 31.62 0.57 9.67
N VAL A 388 31.63 -0.44 8.80
CA VAL A 388 31.68 -1.84 9.24
C VAL A 388 32.91 -2.11 10.08
N HIS A 389 34.09 -1.59 9.67
CA HIS A 389 35.34 -1.74 10.41
C HIS A 389 35.26 -1.13 11.80
N ASP A 390 34.74 0.09 11.97
CA ASP A 390 34.70 0.77 13.26
C ASP A 390 33.70 0.07 14.22
N PHE A 391 32.54 -0.35 13.71
CA PHE A 391 31.59 -1.13 14.51
C PHE A 391 32.10 -2.55 14.83
N ASP A 392 32.94 -3.13 13.98
CA ASP A 392 33.56 -4.44 14.25
C ASP A 392 34.63 -4.34 15.37
N ASN A 393 35.22 -3.16 15.57
CA ASN A 393 36.25 -2.88 16.57
C ASN A 393 35.73 -2.20 17.86
N ILE A 394 34.44 -1.87 17.94
CA ILE A 394 33.89 -1.30 19.19
C ILE A 394 33.96 -2.31 20.34
N GLU A 395 34.25 -1.82 21.55
CA GLU A 395 34.35 -2.71 22.73
C GLU A 395 32.97 -3.24 23.14
N LEU A 396 32.81 -4.54 23.13
CA LEU A 396 31.59 -5.25 23.52
C LEU A 396 31.81 -6.18 24.68
N LEU A 397 30.73 -6.47 25.39
CA LEU A 397 30.68 -7.54 26.41
C LEU A 397 30.75 -8.91 25.74
N ASP A 398 31.52 -9.82 26.31
CA ASP A 398 31.60 -11.22 25.86
C ASP A 398 30.45 -12.04 26.47
N ILE A 399 29.24 -11.77 26.00
CA ILE A 399 28.00 -12.46 26.40
C ILE A 399 27.25 -12.91 25.17
N LYS A 400 26.39 -13.91 25.32
CA LYS A 400 25.46 -14.35 24.27
C LYS A 400 24.04 -13.99 24.65
N LYS A 401 23.32 -13.41 23.71
CA LYS A 401 21.90 -13.09 23.82
C LYS A 401 21.10 -13.88 22.80
N PRO A 402 19.84 -14.23 23.07
CA PRO A 402 18.95 -14.82 22.05
C PRO A 402 18.76 -13.82 20.91
N ARG A 403 18.86 -14.31 19.67
CA ARG A 403 18.62 -13.53 18.47
C ARG A 403 17.16 -13.69 18.05
N VAL A 404 16.51 -12.58 17.78
CA VAL A 404 15.10 -12.52 17.37
C VAL A 404 14.99 -11.80 16.03
N GLY A 405 14.54 -12.54 15.01
CA GLY A 405 14.24 -11.96 13.70
C GLY A 405 12.95 -11.14 13.76
N VAL A 406 12.97 -9.94 13.21
CA VAL A 406 11.79 -9.07 13.09
C VAL A 406 11.45 -8.94 11.62
N VAL A 407 10.33 -9.52 11.22
CA VAL A 407 9.81 -9.51 9.85
C VAL A 407 8.40 -8.92 9.83
N GLY A 408 7.82 -8.71 8.65
CA GLY A 408 6.46 -8.22 8.54
C GLY A 408 6.29 -7.17 7.43
N GLU A 409 5.16 -6.48 7.45
CA GLU A 409 4.85 -5.41 6.53
C GLU A 409 5.86 -4.26 6.68
N ILE A 410 6.30 -3.70 5.57
CA ILE A 410 7.44 -2.79 5.47
C ILE A 410 7.36 -1.60 6.44
N LEU A 411 6.22 -0.90 6.56
CA LEU A 411 6.09 0.22 7.48
C LEU A 411 6.11 -0.26 8.93
N VAL A 412 5.39 -1.34 9.25
CA VAL A 412 5.33 -1.91 10.60
C VAL A 412 6.70 -2.44 11.02
N LYS A 413 7.44 -3.06 10.09
CA LYS A 413 8.79 -3.57 10.36
C LYS A 413 9.78 -2.45 10.73
N PHE A 414 9.75 -1.32 10.03
CA PHE A 414 10.78 -0.28 10.15
C PHE A 414 10.39 0.93 11.00
N LEU A 415 9.11 1.20 11.22
CA LEU A 415 8.66 2.34 12.01
C LEU A 415 8.46 1.94 13.48
N PRO A 416 9.31 2.41 14.42
CA PRO A 416 9.21 2.01 15.82
C PRO A 416 7.84 2.22 16.45
N ALA A 417 7.20 3.36 16.18
CA ALA A 417 5.86 3.65 16.70
C ALA A 417 4.76 2.72 16.13
N ALA A 418 4.97 2.13 14.96
CA ALA A 418 4.01 1.22 14.35
C ALA A 418 4.10 -0.21 14.91
N ASN A 419 5.24 -0.57 15.52
CA ASN A 419 5.48 -1.89 16.12
C ASN A 419 5.69 -1.85 17.65
N ASN A 420 5.25 -0.78 18.31
CA ASN A 420 5.41 -0.58 19.75
C ASN A 420 6.87 -0.59 20.21
N TYR A 421 7.80 -0.04 19.41
CA TYR A 421 9.23 0.03 19.69
C TYR A 421 9.84 -1.36 19.92
N LEU A 422 9.48 -2.32 19.06
CA LEU A 422 9.80 -3.74 19.23
C LEU A 422 11.30 -4.00 19.37
N VAL A 423 12.16 -3.32 18.61
CA VAL A 423 13.62 -3.47 18.70
C VAL A 423 14.11 -3.05 20.08
N ASP A 424 13.68 -1.89 20.58
CA ASP A 424 14.05 -1.39 21.89
C ASP A 424 13.53 -2.30 23.02
N LEU A 425 12.32 -2.84 22.85
CA LEU A 425 11.74 -3.81 23.78
C LEU A 425 12.57 -5.10 23.83
N LEU A 426 12.93 -5.66 22.68
CA LEU A 426 13.76 -6.87 22.61
C LEU A 426 15.13 -6.66 23.27
N GLU A 427 15.76 -5.51 23.03
CA GLU A 427 17.03 -5.18 23.66
C GLU A 427 16.90 -4.99 25.18
N ALA A 428 15.84 -4.35 25.66
CA ALA A 428 15.53 -4.18 27.07
C ALA A 428 15.30 -5.52 27.79
N GLU A 429 14.67 -6.47 27.12
CA GLU A 429 14.44 -7.84 27.61
C GLU A 429 15.67 -8.75 27.45
N GLY A 430 16.80 -8.22 26.97
CA GLY A 430 18.06 -8.93 26.88
C GLY A 430 18.24 -9.75 25.60
N ALA A 431 17.50 -9.49 24.56
CA ALA A 431 17.65 -10.11 23.24
C ALA A 431 18.44 -9.22 22.26
N GLU A 432 18.80 -9.78 21.11
CA GLU A 432 19.33 -9.08 19.94
C GLU A 432 18.27 -9.12 18.84
N ALA A 433 17.84 -7.95 18.36
CA ALA A 433 16.94 -7.86 17.21
C ALA A 433 17.72 -7.98 15.89
N VAL A 434 17.21 -8.76 14.95
CA VAL A 434 17.74 -8.90 13.59
C VAL A 434 16.65 -8.51 12.60
N VAL A 435 16.83 -7.40 11.90
CA VAL A 435 15.84 -6.83 10.99
C VAL A 435 16.39 -6.90 9.56
N PRO A 436 15.71 -7.57 8.60
CA PRO A 436 16.11 -7.58 7.20
C PRO A 436 16.10 -6.17 6.59
N ASP A 437 16.97 -5.96 5.59
CA ASP A 437 17.23 -4.66 4.98
C ASP A 437 16.05 -4.10 4.15
N LEU A 438 16.05 -2.79 3.93
CA LEU A 438 15.04 -2.10 3.10
C LEU A 438 15.31 -2.32 1.60
N MET A 439 16.59 -2.41 1.20
CA MET A 439 16.97 -2.64 -0.18
C MET A 439 16.45 -3.98 -0.70
N GLY A 440 16.34 -5.00 0.16
CA GLY A 440 15.75 -6.31 -0.15
C GLY A 440 14.32 -6.20 -0.70
N PHE A 441 13.52 -5.28 -0.16
CA PHE A 441 12.17 -5.03 -0.68
C PHE A 441 12.18 -4.42 -2.08
N LEU A 442 13.10 -3.51 -2.38
CA LEU A 442 13.24 -2.94 -3.74
C LEU A 442 13.69 -4.00 -4.74
N LEU A 443 14.62 -4.86 -4.33
CA LEU A 443 15.08 -6.00 -5.13
C LEU A 443 13.96 -7.01 -5.38
N TYR A 444 13.15 -7.32 -4.37
CA TYR A 444 11.96 -8.16 -4.49
C TYR A 444 10.96 -7.60 -5.51
N CYS A 445 10.66 -6.32 -5.46
CA CYS A 445 9.77 -5.69 -6.43
C CYS A 445 10.25 -5.86 -7.88
N ALA A 446 11.57 -5.77 -8.09
CA ALA A 446 12.18 -5.98 -9.41
C ALA A 446 12.20 -7.46 -9.83
N GLU A 447 12.51 -8.39 -8.92
CA GLU A 447 12.55 -9.84 -9.18
C GLU A 447 11.18 -10.41 -9.58
N ASN A 448 10.09 -9.84 -9.06
CA ASN A 448 8.73 -10.23 -9.42
C ASN A 448 8.43 -10.16 -10.92
N ALA A 449 9.14 -9.32 -11.67
CA ALA A 449 9.00 -9.25 -13.13
C ALA A 449 9.46 -10.55 -13.84
N ASN A 450 10.42 -11.27 -13.28
CA ASN A 450 10.93 -12.52 -13.84
C ASN A 450 9.87 -13.63 -13.75
N PHE A 451 9.18 -13.76 -12.62
CA PHE A 451 8.07 -14.69 -12.47
C PHE A 451 6.91 -14.35 -13.41
N LYS A 452 6.53 -13.06 -13.49
CA LYS A 452 5.46 -12.61 -14.39
C LYS A 452 5.78 -12.89 -15.85
N HIS A 453 7.03 -12.70 -16.26
CA HIS A 453 7.46 -13.03 -17.62
C HIS A 453 7.37 -14.54 -17.89
N LYS A 454 7.88 -15.35 -16.97
CA LYS A 454 7.95 -16.81 -17.15
C LYS A 454 6.58 -17.49 -17.15
N TYR A 455 5.66 -17.06 -16.29
CA TYR A 455 4.41 -17.78 -16.00
C TYR A 455 3.13 -17.02 -16.37
N LEU A 456 3.17 -15.69 -16.47
CA LEU A 456 1.99 -14.87 -16.65
C LEU A 456 2.01 -14.05 -17.95
N GLY A 457 2.89 -14.37 -18.89
CA GLY A 457 2.94 -13.72 -20.20
C GLY A 457 3.38 -12.26 -20.22
N ALA A 458 4.02 -11.76 -19.14
CA ALA A 458 4.57 -10.42 -19.14
C ALA A 458 5.73 -10.27 -20.15
N SER A 459 5.95 -9.05 -20.65
CA SER A 459 6.89 -8.81 -21.73
C SER A 459 8.35 -9.10 -21.30
N SER A 460 9.13 -9.70 -22.20
CA SER A 460 10.56 -9.95 -22.00
C SER A 460 11.35 -8.65 -21.81
N LYS A 461 10.91 -7.54 -22.42
CA LYS A 461 11.50 -6.23 -22.22
C LYS A 461 11.38 -5.76 -20.75
N SER A 462 10.22 -5.99 -20.12
CA SER A 462 10.02 -5.67 -18.70
C SER A 462 10.95 -6.49 -17.82
N ALA A 463 11.06 -7.80 -18.05
CA ALA A 463 11.97 -8.67 -17.31
C ALA A 463 13.44 -8.23 -17.49
N PHE A 464 13.86 -7.88 -18.72
CA PHE A 464 15.21 -7.40 -18.99
C PHE A 464 15.52 -6.10 -18.22
N ILE A 465 14.61 -5.11 -18.27
CA ILE A 465 14.80 -3.83 -17.55
C ILE A 465 14.93 -4.08 -16.04
N ASN A 466 14.05 -4.90 -15.47
CA ASN A 466 14.11 -5.20 -14.03
C ASN A 466 15.38 -5.97 -13.64
N ASN A 467 15.89 -6.85 -14.50
CA ASN A 467 17.20 -7.49 -14.26
C ASN A 467 18.37 -6.49 -14.29
N VAL A 468 18.29 -5.43 -15.11
CA VAL A 468 19.28 -4.33 -15.07
C VAL A 468 19.14 -3.54 -13.75
N VAL A 469 17.91 -3.28 -13.29
CA VAL A 469 17.66 -2.64 -11.99
C VAL A 469 18.23 -3.48 -10.85
N ILE A 470 17.99 -4.79 -10.82
CA ILE A 470 18.56 -5.70 -9.81
C ILE A 470 20.10 -5.59 -9.79
N LYS A 471 20.76 -5.66 -10.95
CA LYS A 471 22.22 -5.54 -11.04
C LYS A 471 22.72 -4.18 -10.54
N LEU A 472 21.96 -3.12 -10.78
CA LEU A 472 22.31 -1.78 -10.31
C LEU A 472 22.17 -1.68 -8.78
N LEU A 473 21.09 -2.17 -8.20
CA LEU A 473 20.87 -2.18 -6.76
C LEU A 473 21.93 -3.03 -6.04
N GLU A 474 22.20 -4.23 -6.55
CA GLU A 474 23.27 -5.11 -6.01
C GLU A 474 24.66 -4.47 -6.13
N TRP A 475 24.88 -3.63 -7.15
CA TRP A 475 26.15 -2.89 -7.29
C TRP A 475 26.29 -1.81 -6.20
N PHE A 476 25.20 -1.15 -5.78
CA PHE A 476 25.23 -0.22 -4.63
C PHE A 476 25.55 -0.96 -3.32
N ARG A 477 24.99 -2.14 -3.10
CA ARG A 477 25.18 -2.97 -1.90
C ARG A 477 26.58 -3.61 -1.82
N LYS A 478 27.25 -3.77 -2.95
CA LYS A 478 28.45 -4.61 -3.06
C LYS A 478 29.52 -4.30 -2.01
N ALA A 479 29.85 -3.04 -1.80
CA ALA A 479 30.93 -2.67 -0.89
C ALA A 479 30.55 -2.89 0.59
N GLY A 480 29.29 -2.65 0.96
CA GLY A 480 28.73 -2.95 2.28
C GLY A 480 28.72 -4.46 2.54
N ASN A 481 28.16 -5.23 1.61
CA ASN A 481 28.08 -6.67 1.73
C ASN A 481 29.46 -7.35 1.80
N GLU A 482 30.43 -6.90 0.99
CA GLU A 482 31.82 -7.40 1.07
C GLU A 482 32.46 -7.11 2.43
N ALA A 483 32.19 -5.93 3.00
CA ALA A 483 32.73 -5.57 4.32
C ALA A 483 32.07 -6.38 5.44
N LEU A 484 30.72 -6.53 5.41
CA LEU A 484 29.98 -7.36 6.36
C LEU A 484 30.41 -8.84 6.29
N ALA A 485 30.58 -9.40 5.09
CA ALA A 485 31.03 -10.77 4.91
C ALA A 485 32.47 -11.04 5.40
N GLN A 486 33.32 -10.00 5.47
CA GLN A 486 34.68 -10.10 6.00
C GLN A 486 34.74 -9.85 7.51
N SER A 487 33.68 -9.33 8.11
CA SER A 487 33.58 -9.11 9.54
C SER A 487 33.55 -10.42 10.32
N LYS A 488 34.01 -10.36 11.55
CA LYS A 488 33.89 -11.48 12.51
C LYS A 488 32.53 -11.50 13.22
N ARG A 489 31.73 -10.45 13.05
CA ARG A 489 30.58 -10.14 13.88
C ARG A 489 29.28 -10.02 13.12
N PHE A 490 29.35 -9.50 11.89
CA PHE A 490 28.17 -9.19 11.09
C PHE A 490 27.92 -10.23 10.02
N ASP A 491 26.66 -10.41 9.67
CA ASP A 491 26.22 -11.26 8.58
C ASP A 491 25.85 -10.37 7.37
N ALA A 492 26.36 -10.69 6.18
CA ALA A 492 25.94 -10.03 4.95
C ALA A 492 24.56 -10.54 4.53
N PRO A 493 23.64 -9.68 4.08
CA PRO A 493 22.35 -10.13 3.58
C PRO A 493 22.52 -10.93 2.27
N SER A 494 21.66 -11.92 2.07
CA SER A 494 21.62 -12.76 0.86
C SER A 494 21.27 -11.93 -0.37
N SER A 495 21.67 -12.42 -1.53
CA SER A 495 21.15 -11.89 -2.81
C SER A 495 19.67 -12.22 -2.95
N ILE A 496 18.92 -11.39 -3.69
CA ILE A 496 17.48 -11.62 -3.89
C ILE A 496 17.18 -13.00 -4.51
N LYS A 497 18.09 -13.54 -5.31
CA LYS A 497 17.95 -14.87 -5.89
C LYS A 497 18.11 -15.99 -4.87
N GLU A 498 18.99 -15.82 -3.91
CA GLU A 498 19.16 -16.76 -2.80
C GLU A 498 17.92 -16.73 -1.90
N THR A 499 17.44 -15.54 -1.53
CA THR A 499 16.20 -15.38 -0.75
C THR A 499 14.99 -15.99 -1.48
N ALA A 500 14.87 -15.78 -2.81
CA ALA A 500 13.85 -16.43 -3.62
C ALA A 500 13.98 -17.96 -3.65
N ALA A 501 15.22 -18.47 -3.68
CA ALA A 501 15.49 -19.91 -3.64
C ALA A 501 15.08 -20.53 -2.29
N LEU A 502 15.25 -19.80 -1.18
CA LEU A 502 14.78 -20.24 0.13
C LEU A 502 13.25 -20.29 0.21
N ALA A 503 12.56 -19.31 -0.35
CA ALA A 503 11.10 -19.22 -0.28
C ALA A 503 10.37 -20.25 -1.16
N LYS A 504 10.90 -20.57 -2.37
CA LYS A 504 10.19 -21.28 -3.46
C LYS A 504 9.63 -22.66 -3.09
N ASP A 505 10.25 -23.32 -2.12
CA ASP A 505 9.88 -24.69 -1.71
C ASP A 505 8.74 -24.68 -0.66
N LEU A 506 8.45 -23.52 -0.06
CA LEU A 506 7.37 -23.33 0.90
C LEU A 506 6.19 -22.54 0.31
N VAL A 507 6.47 -21.50 -0.47
CA VAL A 507 5.44 -20.67 -1.10
C VAL A 507 5.81 -20.41 -2.55
N SER A 508 4.78 -20.30 -3.40
CA SER A 508 5.00 -19.90 -4.78
C SER A 508 5.53 -18.47 -4.86
N LEU A 509 6.56 -18.24 -5.71
CA LEU A 509 7.02 -16.90 -6.04
C LEU A 509 5.96 -16.05 -6.79
N GLY A 510 4.81 -16.62 -7.08
CA GLY A 510 3.62 -15.92 -7.56
C GLY A 510 2.87 -15.14 -6.48
N ASN A 511 3.15 -15.39 -5.20
CA ASN A 511 2.63 -14.59 -4.08
C ASN A 511 3.38 -13.26 -4.02
N GLN A 512 2.89 -12.25 -4.74
CA GLN A 512 3.58 -10.98 -5.01
C GLN A 512 2.81 -9.75 -4.50
N THR A 513 1.82 -9.95 -3.63
CA THR A 513 1.04 -8.85 -3.05
C THR A 513 1.58 -8.51 -1.67
N GLY A 514 1.89 -7.23 -1.45
CA GLY A 514 2.64 -6.80 -0.27
C GLY A 514 4.06 -7.37 -0.30
N GLU A 515 4.55 -7.85 0.80
CA GLU A 515 5.86 -8.52 0.95
C GLU A 515 5.87 -9.92 0.31
N GLY A 516 4.71 -10.54 0.17
CA GLY A 516 4.52 -11.79 -0.55
C GLY A 516 5.52 -12.88 -0.15
N TRP A 517 6.20 -13.47 -1.16
CA TRP A 517 7.18 -14.54 -0.92
C TRP A 517 8.46 -14.05 -0.21
N LEU A 518 8.76 -12.74 -0.28
CA LEU A 518 9.93 -12.16 0.41
C LEU A 518 9.90 -12.43 1.90
N LEU A 519 8.74 -12.22 2.54
CA LEU A 519 8.56 -12.45 3.97
C LEU A 519 8.99 -13.87 4.39
N THR A 520 8.55 -14.89 3.64
CA THR A 520 8.93 -16.28 3.89
C THR A 520 10.43 -16.51 3.66
N GLY A 521 11.00 -15.93 2.60
CA GLY A 521 12.44 -16.00 2.31
C GLY A 521 13.29 -15.39 3.42
N GLU A 522 12.93 -14.19 3.89
CA GLU A 522 13.58 -13.51 5.02
C GLU A 522 13.53 -14.35 6.31
N MET A 523 12.37 -14.95 6.61
CA MET A 523 12.25 -15.82 7.81
C MET A 523 13.22 -17.00 7.77
N ILE A 524 13.32 -17.67 6.62
CA ILE A 524 14.23 -18.83 6.47
C ILE A 524 15.69 -18.39 6.54
N GLU A 525 16.04 -17.28 5.91
CA GLU A 525 17.38 -16.68 5.94
C GLU A 525 17.78 -16.36 7.39
N LEU A 526 16.90 -15.72 8.16
CA LEU A 526 17.11 -15.41 9.57
C LEU A 526 17.36 -16.66 10.43
N ILE A 527 16.57 -17.72 10.21
CA ILE A 527 16.74 -19.00 10.91
C ILE A 527 18.10 -19.62 10.58
N HIS A 528 18.51 -19.63 9.31
CA HIS A 528 19.82 -20.14 8.88
C HIS A 528 20.97 -19.32 9.49
N ASN A 529 20.79 -18.02 9.67
CA ASN A 529 21.76 -17.12 10.27
C ASN A 529 21.68 -17.08 11.82
N GLY A 530 20.98 -18.04 12.43
CA GLY A 530 20.94 -18.24 13.87
C GLY A 530 19.94 -17.37 14.65
N ALA A 531 19.02 -16.66 13.99
CA ALA A 531 17.86 -16.04 14.61
C ALA A 531 16.69 -17.03 14.61
N GLY A 532 16.72 -18.00 15.52
CA GLY A 532 15.72 -19.08 15.58
C GLY A 532 14.36 -18.68 16.13
N ASN A 533 14.22 -17.45 16.64
CA ASN A 533 12.96 -16.88 17.09
C ASN A 533 12.56 -15.77 16.12
N ILE A 534 11.31 -15.76 15.68
CA ILE A 534 10.81 -14.78 14.70
C ILE A 534 9.55 -14.11 15.27
N VAL A 535 9.51 -12.78 15.15
CA VAL A 535 8.32 -11.95 15.40
C VAL A 535 7.87 -11.37 14.05
N CYS A 536 6.58 -11.57 13.74
CA CYS A 536 5.95 -11.10 12.51
C CYS A 536 4.75 -10.19 12.84
#